data_4257a51f131ccc2a73038bf17645b260
#
_entry.id   4257a51f131ccc2a73038bf17645b260
#
_cell.length_a   1.000
_cell.length_b   1.000
_cell.length_c   1.000
_cell.angle_alpha   90.00
_cell.angle_beta   90.00
_cell.angle_gamma   90.00
#
_symmetry.space_group_name_H-M   'P 1'
#
loop_
_entity.id
_entity.type
_entity.pdbx_description
1 polymer ?
#
loop_
_entity_poly.entity_id
_entity_poly.type
_entity_poly.pdbx_seq_one_letter_code
_entity_poly.pdbx_strand_id
1 'polypeptide(L)'
;MHLVTVFSFCDVDLVTLYKPVVDTITSLVLEPSSEPAGFSVRVDDRHFTDVVASSLGLDGLRTVETGGDRWQAQREQWDDGSNSLAIAPGVIVTYERNVNTNEYLTSHGIEVLTIPGSEVGRGRGGPHCMSCPTLRDPLA
;
A
#
# COMPACT_ATOMS: atom_id res chain seq x y z
N MET A 1 -9.29 -8.52 -5.94
CA MET A 1 -8.75 -7.26 -5.36
C MET A 1 -7.23 -7.40 -5.34
N HIS A 2 -6.52 -6.38 -5.75
CA HIS A 2 -5.05 -6.37 -5.69
C HIS A 2 -4.61 -5.91 -4.30
N LEU A 3 -3.42 -6.33 -3.85
CA LEU A 3 -2.87 -5.92 -2.56
C LEU A 3 -2.80 -4.39 -2.43
N VAL A 4 -2.44 -3.69 -3.50
CA VAL A 4 -2.32 -2.21 -3.52
C VAL A 4 -3.63 -1.47 -3.21
N THR A 5 -4.78 -2.11 -3.26
CA THR A 5 -6.05 -1.48 -2.84
C THR A 5 -6.21 -1.40 -1.32
N VAL A 6 -5.39 -2.15 -0.58
CA VAL A 6 -5.42 -2.20 0.88
C VAL A 6 -4.06 -1.97 1.53
N PHE A 7 -2.99 -1.83 0.72
CA PHE A 7 -1.63 -1.64 1.21
C PHE A 7 -0.75 -1.01 0.12
N SER A 8 -0.18 0.16 0.37
CA SER A 8 0.77 0.83 -0.53
C SER A 8 1.87 1.53 0.25
N PHE A 9 3.07 1.54 -0.30
CA PHE A 9 4.18 2.33 0.23
C PHE A 9 3.97 3.82 -0.06
N CYS A 10 4.23 4.65 0.95
CA CYS A 10 4.20 6.11 0.86
C CYS A 10 5.60 6.71 1.08
N ASP A 11 6.46 6.00 1.80
CA ASP A 11 7.84 6.37 2.07
C ASP A 11 8.69 5.10 2.16
N VAL A 12 9.97 5.21 2.46
CA VAL A 12 10.92 4.10 2.58
C VAL A 12 10.44 3.07 3.62
N ASP A 13 9.88 3.52 4.73
CA ASP A 13 9.41 2.70 5.84
C ASP A 13 7.95 2.97 6.24
N LEU A 14 7.23 3.81 5.50
CA LEU A 14 5.84 4.16 5.80
C LEU A 14 4.90 3.62 4.73
N VAL A 15 3.83 2.98 5.20
CA VAL A 15 2.77 2.43 4.35
C VAL A 15 1.41 2.97 4.76
N THR A 16 0.53 3.17 3.77
CA THR A 16 -0.91 3.29 4.03
C THR A 16 -1.57 1.93 3.90
N LEU A 17 -2.52 1.65 4.79
CA LEU A 17 -3.19 0.36 4.78
C LEU A 17 -4.65 0.43 5.27
N TYR A 18 -5.44 -0.56 4.86
CA TYR A 18 -6.77 -0.81 5.41
C TYR A 18 -6.70 -2.00 6.36
N LYS A 19 -6.57 -1.69 7.65
CA LYS A 19 -6.31 -2.65 8.72
C LYS A 19 -7.27 -3.85 8.75
N PRO A 20 -8.61 -3.69 8.60
CA PRO A 20 -9.52 -4.83 8.69
C PRO A 20 -9.26 -5.96 7.68
N VAL A 21 -8.59 -5.65 6.57
CA VAL A 21 -8.17 -6.66 5.58
C VAL A 21 -6.73 -7.09 5.83
N VAL A 22 -5.82 -6.15 6.09
CA VAL A 22 -4.39 -6.45 6.26
C VAL A 22 -4.15 -7.39 7.44
N ASP A 23 -4.88 -7.23 8.54
CA ASP A 23 -4.79 -8.11 9.72
C ASP A 23 -5.19 -9.57 9.45
N THR A 24 -5.84 -9.85 8.33
CA THR A 24 -6.27 -11.21 7.95
C THR A 24 -5.38 -11.86 6.89
N ILE A 25 -4.33 -11.17 6.45
CA ILE A 25 -3.43 -11.70 5.41
C ILE A 25 -2.54 -12.80 5.99
N THR A 26 -2.53 -13.95 5.32
CA THR A 26 -1.56 -15.01 5.57
C THR A 26 -0.41 -14.88 4.56
N SER A 27 0.82 -14.84 5.05
CA SER A 27 2.02 -14.70 4.21
C SER A 27 2.57 -16.07 3.83
N LEU A 28 2.84 -16.25 2.53
CA LEU A 28 3.57 -17.39 2.00
C LEU A 28 4.94 -16.91 1.52
N VAL A 29 5.99 -17.49 2.06
CA VAL A 29 7.37 -17.17 1.68
C VAL A 29 7.87 -18.25 0.73
N LEU A 30 8.35 -17.84 -0.43
CA LEU A 30 8.97 -18.69 -1.42
C LEU A 30 10.48 -18.48 -1.38
N GLU A 31 11.24 -19.55 -1.18
CA GLU A 31 12.70 -19.50 -1.09
C GLU A 31 13.30 -20.42 -2.16
N PRO A 32 14.37 -20.02 -2.87
CA PRO A 32 15.07 -20.92 -3.77
C PRO A 32 15.51 -22.19 -3.07
N SER A 33 15.28 -23.34 -3.68
CA SER A 33 15.67 -24.62 -3.11
C SER A 33 16.09 -25.62 -4.20
N SER A 34 16.68 -26.74 -3.77
CA SER A 34 17.05 -27.87 -4.64
C SER A 34 15.89 -28.83 -4.95
N GLU A 35 14.67 -28.52 -4.50
CA GLU A 35 13.49 -29.30 -4.83
C GLU A 35 13.18 -29.26 -6.34
N PRO A 36 12.44 -30.26 -6.87
CA PRO A 36 12.13 -30.32 -8.31
C PRO A 36 11.42 -29.07 -8.85
N ALA A 37 10.68 -28.35 -8.00
CA ALA A 37 10.03 -27.07 -8.34
C ALA A 37 11.00 -25.88 -8.39
N GLY A 38 12.24 -26.03 -7.90
CA GLY A 38 13.24 -24.97 -7.79
C GLY A 38 13.04 -24.02 -6.61
N PHE A 39 12.00 -24.21 -5.82
CA PHE A 39 11.71 -23.41 -4.61
C PHE A 39 10.96 -24.24 -3.57
N SER A 40 11.09 -23.82 -2.32
CA SER A 40 10.27 -24.28 -1.20
C SER A 40 9.26 -23.20 -0.80
N VAL A 41 8.15 -23.61 -0.20
CA VAL A 41 7.10 -22.71 0.29
C VAL A 41 6.89 -22.94 1.78
N ARG A 42 6.88 -21.88 2.57
CA ARG A 42 6.50 -21.93 3.98
C ARG A 42 5.46 -20.87 4.32
N VAL A 43 4.61 -21.16 5.27
CA VAL A 43 3.73 -20.16 5.89
C VAL A 43 4.56 -19.36 6.88
N ASP A 44 4.38 -18.04 6.90
CA ASP A 44 4.93 -17.17 7.92
C ASP A 44 3.76 -16.63 8.76
N ASP A 45 3.68 -17.05 10.03
CA ASP A 45 2.57 -16.75 10.93
C ASP A 45 2.67 -15.35 11.58
N ARG A 46 3.75 -14.60 11.29
CA ARG A 46 3.88 -13.21 11.75
C ARG A 46 2.86 -12.32 11.05
N HIS A 47 2.59 -11.17 11.66
CA HIS A 47 1.74 -10.17 11.01
C HIS A 47 2.33 -9.77 9.66
N PHE A 48 1.48 -9.53 8.66
CA PHE A 48 1.89 -9.24 7.29
C PHE A 48 2.91 -8.09 7.19
N THR A 49 2.70 -7.00 7.96
CA THR A 49 3.64 -5.86 7.98
C THR A 49 5.03 -6.23 8.51
N ASP A 50 5.11 -7.16 9.47
CA ASP A 50 6.39 -7.61 10.03
C ASP A 50 7.16 -8.48 9.01
N VAL A 51 6.42 -9.30 8.26
CA VAL A 51 7.00 -10.10 7.17
C VAL A 51 7.55 -9.20 6.08
N VAL A 52 6.80 -8.15 5.70
CA VAL A 52 7.25 -7.16 4.70
C VAL A 52 8.48 -6.40 5.20
N ALA A 53 8.44 -5.86 6.43
CA ALA A 53 9.57 -5.14 7.02
C ALA A 53 10.84 -6.00 7.04
N SER A 54 10.72 -7.21 7.56
CA SER A 54 11.83 -8.18 7.63
C SER A 54 12.41 -8.51 6.25
N SER A 55 11.53 -8.66 5.24
CA SER A 55 11.95 -8.97 3.85
C SER A 55 12.69 -7.82 3.18
N LEU A 56 12.44 -6.59 3.64
CA LEU A 56 13.11 -5.38 3.17
C LEU A 56 14.33 -4.98 4.01
N GLY A 57 14.64 -5.73 5.07
CA GLY A 57 15.73 -5.41 6.00
C GLY A 57 15.44 -4.19 6.88
N LEU A 58 14.18 -3.90 7.12
CA LEU A 58 13.73 -2.81 8.00
C LEU A 58 13.41 -3.36 9.40
N ASP A 59 13.63 -2.54 10.43
CA ASP A 59 13.27 -2.86 11.81
C ASP A 59 11.75 -2.92 12.03
N GLY A 60 10.96 -2.24 11.19
CA GLY A 60 9.51 -2.21 11.20
C GLY A 60 8.96 -1.27 10.13
N LEU A 61 7.65 -1.27 9.96
CA LEU A 61 6.95 -0.32 9.09
C LEU A 61 6.13 0.65 9.94
N ARG A 62 6.25 1.93 9.66
CA ARG A 62 5.28 2.94 10.09
C ARG A 62 4.00 2.74 9.28
N THR A 63 2.85 2.76 9.94
CA THR A 63 1.56 2.51 9.28
C THR A 63 0.62 3.68 9.45
N VAL A 64 -0.04 4.08 8.39
CA VAL A 64 -1.15 5.04 8.39
C VAL A 64 -2.39 4.31 7.90
N GLU A 65 -3.38 4.18 8.79
CA GLU A 65 -4.64 3.53 8.43
C GLU A 65 -5.51 4.47 7.58
N THR A 66 -6.43 3.90 6.81
CA THR A 66 -7.47 4.67 6.11
C THR A 66 -8.23 5.53 7.12
N GLY A 67 -8.31 6.82 6.87
CA GLY A 67 -8.71 7.83 7.86
C GLY A 67 -10.21 7.90 8.14
N GLY A 68 -10.54 8.64 9.22
CA GLY A 68 -11.90 8.91 9.64
C GLY A 68 -12.46 7.88 10.64
N ASP A 69 -13.78 7.94 10.86
CA ASP A 69 -14.46 6.90 11.62
C ASP A 69 -14.58 5.60 10.81
N ARG A 70 -15.11 4.54 11.43
CA ARG A 70 -15.27 3.23 10.78
C ARG A 70 -15.98 3.30 9.42
N TRP A 71 -16.99 4.13 9.30
CA TRP A 71 -17.79 4.22 8.06
C TRP A 71 -17.08 5.04 6.99
N GLN A 72 -16.40 6.11 7.40
CA GLN A 72 -15.56 6.92 6.54
C GLN A 72 -14.38 6.11 6.01
N ALA A 73 -13.68 5.39 6.88
CA ALA A 73 -12.57 4.52 6.50
C ALA A 73 -13.00 3.44 5.50
N GLN A 74 -14.15 2.81 5.71
CA GLN A 74 -14.71 1.81 4.79
C GLN A 74 -15.05 2.42 3.43
N ARG A 75 -15.66 3.61 3.43
CA ARG A 75 -15.98 4.34 2.18
C ARG A 75 -14.72 4.74 1.44
N GLU A 76 -13.74 5.33 2.13
CA GLU A 76 -12.49 5.77 1.50
C GLU A 76 -11.64 4.60 1.03
N GLN A 77 -11.65 3.46 1.74
CA GLN A 77 -11.03 2.24 1.23
C GLN A 77 -11.71 1.78 -0.08
N TRP A 78 -13.04 1.84 -0.15
CA TRP A 78 -13.79 1.52 -1.38
C TRP A 78 -13.49 2.49 -2.52
N ASP A 79 -13.18 3.75 -2.20
CA ASP A 79 -12.73 4.80 -3.11
C ASP A 79 -11.21 4.79 -3.33
N ASP A 80 -10.56 3.64 -3.11
CA ASP A 80 -9.12 3.43 -3.33
C ASP A 80 -8.21 4.31 -2.43
N GLY A 81 -8.63 4.61 -1.19
CA GLY A 81 -7.86 5.47 -0.27
C GLY A 81 -6.47 4.96 0.08
N SER A 82 -6.27 3.64 0.10
CA SER A 82 -4.94 3.03 0.28
C SER A 82 -4.22 2.72 -1.03
N ASN A 83 -4.80 3.07 -2.19
CA ASN A 83 -4.22 2.81 -3.51
C ASN A 83 -3.49 4.06 -4.02
N SER A 84 -2.46 4.47 -3.29
CA SER A 84 -1.65 5.65 -3.61
C SER A 84 -0.47 5.30 -4.52
N LEU A 85 -0.10 6.24 -5.39
CA LEU A 85 1.10 6.13 -6.23
C LEU A 85 2.22 6.97 -5.60
N ALA A 86 3.25 6.32 -5.07
CA ALA A 86 4.47 7.00 -4.65
C ALA A 86 5.29 7.40 -5.90
N ILE A 87 5.59 8.68 -6.02
CA ILE A 87 6.43 9.24 -7.09
C ILE A 87 7.83 9.61 -6.59
N ALA A 88 7.99 9.71 -5.29
CA ALA A 88 9.26 9.80 -4.57
C ALA A 88 9.03 9.35 -3.12
N PRO A 89 10.08 9.02 -2.34
CA PRO A 89 9.95 8.78 -0.91
C PRO A 89 9.24 9.96 -0.23
N GLY A 90 8.16 9.69 0.49
CA GLY A 90 7.36 10.71 1.17
C GLY A 90 6.46 11.58 0.27
N VAL A 91 6.38 11.31 -1.04
CA VAL A 91 5.53 12.08 -1.98
C VAL A 91 4.63 11.13 -2.76
N ILE A 92 3.32 11.28 -2.60
CA ILE A 92 2.34 10.38 -3.21
C ILE A 92 1.25 11.12 -3.98
N VAL A 93 0.65 10.42 -4.93
CA VAL A 93 -0.56 10.86 -5.65
C VAL A 93 -1.75 10.05 -5.15
N THR A 94 -2.84 10.72 -4.80
CA THR A 94 -4.09 10.13 -4.30
C THR A 94 -5.31 10.78 -4.97
N TYR A 95 -6.50 10.19 -4.75
CA TYR A 95 -7.75 10.86 -5.14
C TYR A 95 -8.17 11.91 -4.09
N GLU A 96 -8.57 13.09 -4.57
CA GLU A 96 -9.04 14.22 -3.74
C GLU A 96 -10.20 13.86 -2.82
N ARG A 97 -11.05 12.88 -3.20
CA ARG A 97 -12.23 12.45 -2.45
C ARG A 97 -11.92 11.73 -1.13
N ASN A 98 -10.70 11.22 -0.97
CA ASN A 98 -10.26 10.50 0.22
C ASN A 98 -9.74 11.47 1.29
N VAL A 99 -10.59 12.41 1.69
CA VAL A 99 -10.21 13.57 2.51
C VAL A 99 -9.57 13.15 3.83
N ASN A 100 -10.20 12.23 4.57
CA ASN A 100 -9.69 11.81 5.89
C ASN A 100 -8.36 11.08 5.77
N THR A 101 -8.22 10.18 4.80
CA THR A 101 -6.96 9.45 4.56
C THR A 101 -5.85 10.41 4.13
N ASN A 102 -6.15 11.36 3.26
CA ASN A 102 -5.18 12.37 2.81
C ASN A 102 -4.72 13.27 3.97
N GLU A 103 -5.62 13.68 4.87
CA GLU A 103 -5.28 14.44 6.07
C GLU A 103 -4.41 13.62 7.03
N TYR A 104 -4.72 12.33 7.23
CA TYR A 104 -3.90 11.44 8.06
C TYR A 104 -2.48 11.29 7.50
N LEU A 105 -2.35 11.03 6.21
CA LEU A 105 -1.05 10.92 5.53
C LEU A 105 -0.24 12.22 5.67
N THR A 106 -0.88 13.37 5.44
CA THR A 106 -0.23 14.67 5.60
C THR A 106 0.24 14.90 7.05
N SER A 107 -0.57 14.50 8.05
CA SER A 107 -0.19 14.63 9.47
C SER A 107 1.00 13.74 9.85
N HIS A 108 1.29 12.70 9.07
CA HIS A 108 2.45 11.83 9.24
C HIS A 108 3.66 12.25 8.37
N GLY A 109 3.61 13.44 7.80
CA GLY A 109 4.73 14.04 7.05
C GLY A 109 4.80 13.65 5.58
N ILE A 110 3.74 13.05 5.03
CA ILE A 110 3.68 12.71 3.61
C ILE A 110 3.17 13.92 2.81
N GLU A 111 3.86 14.25 1.75
CA GLU A 111 3.37 15.21 0.74
C GLU A 111 2.32 14.51 -0.13
N VAL A 112 1.07 14.97 -0.04
CA VAL A 112 -0.06 14.38 -0.74
C VAL A 112 -0.48 15.27 -1.91
N LEU A 113 -0.25 14.78 -3.12
CA LEU A 113 -0.71 15.40 -4.36
C LEU A 113 -2.05 14.80 -4.76
N THR A 114 -3.10 15.60 -4.76
CA THR A 114 -4.44 15.12 -5.08
C THR A 114 -4.78 15.30 -6.55
N ILE A 115 -5.50 14.31 -7.11
CA ILE A 115 -6.07 14.37 -8.46
C ILE A 115 -7.58 14.11 -8.41
N PRO A 116 -8.36 14.68 -9.33
CA PRO A 116 -9.77 14.35 -9.45
C PRO A 116 -9.95 12.91 -9.90
N GLY A 117 -10.68 12.11 -9.10
CA GLY A 117 -10.87 10.67 -9.33
C GLY A 117 -12.25 10.31 -9.90
N SER A 118 -13.13 11.28 -10.14
CA SER A 118 -14.53 11.03 -10.50
C SER A 118 -14.71 10.20 -11.78
N GLU A 119 -13.90 10.44 -12.79
CA GLU A 119 -13.97 9.70 -14.06
C GLU A 119 -12.98 8.53 -14.10
N VAL A 120 -11.75 8.75 -13.65
CA VAL A 120 -10.71 7.70 -13.60
C VAL A 120 -11.13 6.55 -12.70
N GLY A 121 -11.70 6.85 -11.53
CA GLY A 121 -12.20 5.86 -10.58
C GLY A 121 -13.35 4.98 -11.08
N ARG A 122 -14.05 5.38 -12.17
CA ARG A 122 -15.06 4.52 -12.81
C ARG A 122 -14.50 3.21 -13.34
N GLY A 123 -13.23 3.18 -13.72
CA GLY A 123 -12.51 1.98 -14.12
C GLY A 123 -12.18 1.02 -12.97
N ARG A 124 -12.54 1.38 -11.73
CA ARG A 124 -12.31 0.60 -10.51
C ARG A 124 -10.82 0.42 -10.22
N GLY A 125 -10.08 1.51 -10.29
CA GLY A 125 -8.67 1.55 -9.91
C GLY A 125 -8.27 2.88 -9.28
N GLY A 126 -7.39 2.83 -8.29
CA GLY A 126 -6.76 4.00 -7.70
C GLY A 126 -5.57 4.51 -8.52
N PRO A 127 -4.92 5.60 -8.09
CA PRO A 127 -3.79 6.19 -8.82
C PRO A 127 -2.67 5.21 -9.14
N HIS A 128 -2.33 4.29 -8.20
CA HIS A 128 -1.33 3.25 -8.46
C HIS A 128 -1.79 2.28 -9.57
N CYS A 129 -3.03 1.78 -9.48
CA CYS A 129 -3.57 0.83 -10.46
C CYS A 129 -3.68 1.43 -11.87
N MET A 130 -3.86 2.74 -11.99
CA MET A 130 -3.98 3.46 -13.24
C MET A 130 -2.64 3.93 -13.80
N SER A 131 -1.53 3.64 -13.11
CA SER A 131 -0.18 3.99 -13.54
C SER A 131 0.51 2.80 -14.24
N CYS A 132 1.39 3.13 -15.17
CA CYS A 132 2.26 2.15 -15.83
C CYS A 132 3.68 2.72 -15.90
N PRO A 133 4.61 2.27 -15.04
CA PRO A 133 5.98 2.74 -15.09
C PRO A 133 6.66 2.23 -16.38
N THR A 134 7.15 3.14 -17.20
CA THR A 134 7.82 2.83 -18.47
C THR A 134 9.33 2.89 -18.37
N LEU A 135 9.85 3.61 -17.38
CA LEU A 135 11.27 3.73 -17.07
C LEU A 135 11.45 3.82 -15.56
N ARG A 136 12.46 3.17 -15.03
CA ARG A 136 12.86 3.25 -13.62
C ARG A 136 14.38 3.39 -13.54
N ASP A 137 14.83 4.21 -12.62
CA ASP A 137 16.26 4.26 -12.29
C ASP A 137 16.68 2.98 -11.55
N PRO A 138 17.95 2.55 -11.68
CA PRO A 138 18.49 1.46 -10.85
C PRO A 138 18.38 1.81 -9.37
N LEU A 139 18.18 0.79 -8.54
CA LEU A 139 18.34 0.95 -7.10
C LEU A 139 19.78 1.29 -6.78
N ALA A 140 20.01 2.32 -5.98
CA ALA A 140 21.33 2.73 -5.54
C ALA A 140 21.93 1.74 -4.54
#